data_c77d0e83b5232d449b7365e17da8391e
#
_entry.id   c77d0e83b5232d449b7365e17da8391e
#
_cell.length_a   1.000
_cell.length_b   1.000
_cell.length_c   1.000
_cell.angle_alpha   90.00
_cell.angle_beta   90.00
_cell.angle_gamma   90.00
#
_symmetry.space_group_name_H-M   'P 1'
#
loop_
_entity.id
_entity.type
_entity.pdbx_description
1 polymer ?
#
loop_
_entity_poly.entity_id
_entity_poly.type
_entity_poly.pdbx_seq_one_letter_code
_entity_poly.pdbx_strand_id
1 'polypeptide(L)' 'MYLSDGKKETQYIVKDIGLPTGIEKRLEALGMTRGTSVTVLNSKSKGILIVKVRGTRFALGRNITEHISVAT' A
#
# COMPACT_ATOMS: atom_id res chain seq x y z
N MET A 1 9.96 5.82 -4.02
CA MET A 1 8.69 6.05 -4.76
C MET A 1 7.51 5.84 -3.82
N TYR A 2 6.36 6.28 -4.21
CA TYR A 2 5.13 6.07 -3.43
C TYR A 2 4.31 4.94 -4.03
N LEU A 3 3.55 4.27 -3.18
CA LEU A 3 2.73 3.13 -3.61
C LEU A 3 1.74 3.53 -4.70
N SER A 4 1.27 4.77 -4.70
CA SER A 4 0.35 5.28 -5.73
C SER A 4 0.93 5.18 -7.14
N ASP A 5 2.25 5.14 -7.27
CA ASP A 5 2.93 4.98 -8.55
C ASP A 5 3.27 3.52 -8.85
N GLY A 6 2.81 2.60 -8.01
CA GLY A 6 3.09 1.19 -8.15
C GLY A 6 2.48 0.59 -9.40
N LYS A 7 3.23 -0.30 -10.04
CA LYS A 7 2.80 -0.97 -11.27
C LYS A 7 2.05 -2.24 -10.93
N LYS A 8 1.08 -2.58 -11.78
CA LYS A 8 0.29 -3.80 -11.65
C LYS A 8 1.20 -5.03 -11.66
N GLU A 9 0.85 -5.99 -10.81
CA GLU A 9 1.56 -7.27 -10.69
C GLU A 9 3.01 -7.12 -10.23
N THR A 10 3.30 -6.05 -9.48
CA THR A 10 4.64 -5.80 -8.98
C THR A 10 4.63 -5.78 -7.46
N GLN A 11 5.68 -6.36 -6.87
CA GLN A 11 5.86 -6.41 -5.42
C GLN A 11 6.79 -5.29 -4.98
N TYR A 12 6.43 -4.65 -3.89
CA TYR A 12 7.22 -3.56 -3.30
C TYR A 12 7.43 -3.83 -1.81
N ILE A 13 8.43 -3.16 -1.24
CA ILE A 13 8.68 -3.21 0.21
C ILE A 13 8.24 -1.88 0.81
N VAL A 14 7.43 -1.94 1.84
CA VAL A 14 6.97 -0.72 2.54
C VAL A 14 8.16 -0.12 3.28
N LYS A 15 8.46 1.16 3.00
CA LYS A 15 9.56 1.89 3.62
C LYS A 15 9.06 2.80 4.73
N ASP A 16 8.02 3.57 4.46
CA ASP A 16 7.48 4.49 5.44
C ASP A 16 6.01 4.74 5.15
N ILE A 17 5.28 5.08 6.20
CA ILE A 17 3.85 5.39 6.10
C ILE A 17 3.65 6.79 6.65
N GLY A 18 3.51 7.77 5.75
CA GLY A 18 3.34 9.17 6.11
C GLY A 18 1.89 9.56 6.33
N LEU A 19 1.20 8.83 7.21
CA LEU A 19 -0.22 9.03 7.48
C LEU A 19 -0.44 9.26 8.98
N PRO A 20 -1.58 9.87 9.36
CA PRO A 20 -1.92 10.02 10.77
C PRO A 20 -1.92 8.68 11.50
N THR A 21 -1.58 8.71 12.78
CA THR A 21 -1.40 7.52 13.60
C THR A 21 -2.61 6.57 13.55
N GLY A 22 -3.83 7.11 13.57
CA GLY A 22 -5.02 6.27 13.54
C GLY A 22 -5.13 5.46 12.25
N ILE A 23 -4.79 6.06 11.11
CA ILE A 23 -4.82 5.38 9.82
C ILE A 23 -3.66 4.39 9.74
N GLU A 24 -2.48 4.79 10.19
CA GLU A 24 -1.31 3.92 10.22
C GLU A 24 -1.60 2.64 11.01
N LYS A 25 -2.22 2.77 12.18
CA LYS A 25 -2.55 1.61 13.00
C LYS A 25 -3.55 0.67 12.32
N ARG A 26 -4.50 1.22 11.57
CA ARG A 26 -5.43 0.38 10.80
C ARG A 26 -4.69 -0.41 9.73
N LEU A 27 -3.73 0.20 9.06
CA LEU A 27 -2.92 -0.48 8.05
C LEU A 27 -2.05 -1.55 8.70
N GLU A 28 -1.48 -1.26 9.86
CA GLU A 28 -0.69 -2.25 10.61
C GLU A 28 -1.55 -3.47 10.99
N ALA A 29 -2.80 -3.25 11.37
CA ALA A 29 -3.72 -4.34 11.69
C ALA A 29 -3.98 -5.23 10.48
N LEU A 30 -3.87 -4.67 9.27
CA LEU A 30 -3.98 -5.43 8.03
C LEU A 30 -2.66 -6.06 7.59
N GLY A 31 -1.60 -5.84 8.36
CA GLY A 31 -0.28 -6.41 8.07
C GLY A 31 0.66 -5.47 7.32
N MET A 32 0.23 -4.26 7.00
CA MET A 32 1.07 -3.30 6.28
C MET A 32 1.93 -2.52 7.26
N THR A 33 3.13 -3.03 7.50
CA THR A 33 4.12 -2.41 8.38
C THR A 33 5.41 -2.16 7.59
N ARG A 34 6.30 -1.35 8.15
CA ARG A 34 7.60 -1.10 7.53
C ARG A 34 8.36 -2.43 7.36
N GLY A 35 8.94 -2.61 6.18
CA GLY A 35 9.67 -3.83 5.84
C GLY A 35 8.80 -4.96 5.29
N THR A 36 7.50 -4.80 5.29
CA THR A 36 6.58 -5.82 4.77
C THR A 36 6.44 -5.68 3.26
N SER A 37 6.27 -6.80 2.57
CA SER A 37 6.02 -6.82 1.13
C SER A 37 4.57 -6.50 0.84
N VAL A 38 4.34 -5.66 -0.15
CA VAL A 38 3.01 -5.37 -0.68
C VAL A 38 3.02 -5.59 -2.18
N THR A 39 2.03 -6.31 -2.69
CA THR A 39 1.90 -6.57 -4.13
C THR A 39 0.74 -5.78 -4.68
N VAL A 40 0.99 -5.00 -5.72
CA VAL A 40 -0.08 -4.30 -6.44
C VAL A 40 -0.69 -5.29 -7.42
N LEU A 41 -1.94 -5.67 -7.19
CA LEU A 41 -2.62 -6.65 -8.04
C LEU A 41 -3.30 -5.98 -9.23
N ASN A 42 -3.89 -4.82 -8.99
CA ASN A 42 -4.65 -4.12 -10.04
C ASN A 42 -4.83 -2.66 -9.62
N SER A 43 -5.18 -1.84 -10.58
CA SER A 43 -5.59 -0.46 -10.30
C SER A 43 -6.97 -0.24 -10.91
N LYS A 44 -7.83 0.43 -10.15
CA LYS A 44 -9.17 0.77 -10.57
C LYS A 44 -9.25 2.27 -10.88
N SER A 45 -10.37 2.71 -11.43
CA SER A 45 -10.59 4.12 -11.71
C SER A 45 -10.43 4.96 -10.43
N LYS A 46 -10.09 6.24 -10.59
CA LYS A 46 -9.92 7.20 -9.49
C LYS A 46 -8.74 6.89 -8.56
N GLY A 47 -7.75 6.15 -9.07
CA GLY A 47 -6.52 5.90 -8.32
C GLY A 47 -6.62 4.87 -7.22
N ILE A 48 -7.67 4.06 -7.21
CA ILE A 48 -7.81 2.98 -6.22
C ILE A 48 -6.90 1.83 -6.61
N LEU A 49 -6.08 1.36 -5.67
CA LEU A 49 -5.23 0.19 -5.88
C LEU A 49 -5.79 -1.01 -5.12
N ILE A 50 -5.78 -2.16 -5.78
CA ILE A 50 -6.05 -3.44 -5.13
C ILE A 50 -4.70 -4.03 -4.80
N VAL A 51 -4.45 -4.26 -3.51
CA VAL A 51 -3.15 -4.75 -3.04
C VAL A 51 -3.32 -6.03 -2.25
N LYS A 52 -2.23 -6.78 -2.14
CA LYS A 52 -2.18 -7.99 -1.35
C LYS A 52 -1.03 -7.87 -0.35
N VAL A 53 -1.33 -8.04 0.92
CA VAL A 53 -0.36 -8.01 2.01
C VAL A 53 -0.59 -9.22 2.89
N ARG A 54 0.43 -10.06 3.06
CA ARG A 54 0.37 -11.26 3.91
C ARG A 54 -0.84 -12.15 3.60
N GLY A 55 -1.14 -12.30 2.32
CA GLY A 55 -2.24 -13.14 1.88
C GLY A 55 -3.62 -12.49 1.92
N THR A 56 -3.72 -11.26 2.41
CA THR A 56 -4.98 -10.54 2.48
C THR A 56 -5.07 -9.49 1.38
N ARG A 57 -6.17 -9.46 0.67
CA ARG A 57 -6.43 -8.47 -0.38
C ARG A 57 -7.32 -7.37 0.14
N PHE A 58 -6.97 -6.14 -0.19
CA PHE A 58 -7.83 -5.00 0.13
C PHE A 58 -7.58 -3.86 -0.84
N ALA A 59 -8.51 -2.90 -0.86
CA ALA A 59 -8.44 -1.74 -1.73
C ALA A 59 -7.97 -0.52 -0.94
N LEU A 60 -7.08 0.26 -1.54
CA LEU A 60 -6.59 1.50 -0.93
C LEU A 60 -6.83 2.65 -1.91
N GLY A 61 -7.41 3.73 -1.41
CA GLY A 61 -7.60 4.94 -2.18
C GLY A 61 -6.29 5.69 -2.37
N ARG A 62 -6.26 6.57 -3.36
CA ARG A 62 -5.06 7.36 -3.67
C ARG A 62 -4.63 8.24 -2.50
N ASN A 63 -5.59 8.77 -1.74
CA ASN A 63 -5.29 9.59 -0.57
C ASN A 63 -4.50 8.83 0.50
N ILE A 64 -4.49 7.51 0.43
CA ILE A 64 -3.70 6.65 1.31
C ILE A 64 -2.38 6.29 0.60
N THR A 65 -2.45 5.75 -0.62
CA THR A 65 -1.28 5.22 -1.31
C THR A 65 -0.25 6.29 -1.67
N GLU A 66 -0.67 7.53 -1.86
CA GLU A 66 0.27 8.62 -2.18
C GLU A 66 1.15 9.02 -0.98
N HIS A 67 0.85 8.50 0.22
CA HIS A 67 1.62 8.78 1.42
C HIS A 67 2.41 7.56 1.91
N ILE A 68 2.34 6.45 1.19
CA ILE A 68 3.10 5.24 1.56
C ILE A 68 4.33 5.14 0.66
N SER A 69 5.50 5.31 1.26
CA SER A 69 6.77 5.20 0.54
C SER A 69 7.17 3.73 0.42
N VAL A 70 7.54 3.31 -0.78
CA VAL A 70 7.92 1.92 -1.06
C VAL A 70 9.19 1.86 -1.90
N ALA A 71 9.78 0.67 -1.94
CA ALA A 71 10.94 0.36 -2.79
C ALA A 71 10.76 -1.02 -3.41
N THR A 72 11.45 -1.25 -4.51
CA THR A 72 11.46 -2.54 -5.20
C THR A 72 12.44 -3.53 -4.57
#